data_4b3bb04d4754e1bb76c6417fa0a8ede5
#
_entry.id   4b3bb04d4754e1bb76c6417fa0a8ede5
#
_cell.length_a   1.000
_cell.length_b   1.000
_cell.length_c   1.000
_cell.angle_alpha   90.00
_cell.angle_beta   90.00
_cell.angle_gamma   90.00
#
_symmetry.space_group_name_H-M   'P 1'
#
loop_
_entity.id
_entity.type
_entity.pdbx_description
1 polymer ?
#
loop_
_entity_poly.entity_id
_entity_poly.type
_entity_poly.pdbx_seq_one_letter_code
_entity_poly.pdbx_strand_id
1 'polypeptide(L)'
;TGLFLGAGRSISLTGPSIILIYMITGAFMFLMMRAVGEMLYQDPEQHTFINFITRHLGKGWGYFSVWSYWLSVVFIGMAEITAISHYVQFWFPSWPSWLIQIVFLTILALVNLIAVKLFGEVEFWFAMVKIVAILAMIATGVFMVLTGFKTPHGVASLANISDQFSLFPNGVMNFVMAFQMVFFAYLMIEFIGVTTSETKNPRQVLPKAVKEIPLRIVFF
;
A
#
# COMPACT_ATOMS: atom_id res chain seq x y z
N THR A 1 -5.84 -0.02 -1.81
CA THR A 1 -6.88 0.92 -1.34
C THR A 1 -6.27 2.25 -0.92
N GLY A 2 -5.20 2.26 -0.13
CA GLY A 2 -4.57 3.50 0.33
C GLY A 2 -4.20 4.45 -0.80
N LEU A 3 -3.61 3.94 -1.87
CA LEU A 3 -3.20 4.76 -3.00
C LEU A 3 -4.41 5.34 -3.78
N PHE A 4 -5.40 4.53 -4.10
CA PHE A 4 -6.52 4.99 -4.95
C PHE A 4 -7.62 5.70 -4.15
N LEU A 5 -8.08 5.14 -3.04
CA LEU A 5 -9.15 5.72 -2.24
C LEU A 5 -8.67 6.85 -1.35
N GLY A 6 -7.48 6.69 -0.75
CA GLY A 6 -6.91 7.63 0.20
C GLY A 6 -6.26 8.86 -0.43
N ALA A 7 -5.73 8.74 -1.66
CA ALA A 7 -4.94 9.80 -2.29
C ALA A 7 -5.73 11.10 -2.48
N GLY A 8 -6.97 11.00 -2.99
CA GLY A 8 -7.80 12.19 -3.22
C GLY A 8 -8.04 12.99 -1.93
N ARG A 9 -8.37 12.32 -0.83
CA ARG A 9 -8.56 12.95 0.48
C ARG A 9 -7.25 13.51 1.04
N SER A 10 -6.16 12.76 0.92
CA SER A 10 -4.86 13.23 1.40
C SER A 10 -4.38 14.47 0.64
N ILE A 11 -4.57 14.49 -0.69
CA ILE A 11 -4.27 15.67 -1.52
C ILE A 11 -5.15 16.87 -1.11
N SER A 12 -6.44 16.67 -0.87
CA SER A 12 -7.33 17.75 -0.43
C SER A 12 -6.95 18.33 0.94
N LEU A 13 -6.38 17.51 1.83
CA LEU A 13 -5.93 17.95 3.16
C LEU A 13 -4.59 18.68 3.14
N THR A 14 -3.67 18.27 2.27
CA THR A 14 -2.27 18.69 2.32
C THR A 14 -1.79 19.40 1.07
N GLY A 15 -2.57 19.39 -0.02
CA GLY A 15 -2.13 19.93 -1.29
C GLY A 15 -0.81 19.29 -1.77
N PRO A 16 0.10 20.07 -2.41
CA PRO A 16 1.37 19.54 -2.91
C PRO A 16 2.32 19.00 -1.82
N SER A 17 2.12 19.39 -0.55
CA SER A 17 2.99 18.92 0.55
C SER A 17 2.82 17.43 0.85
N ILE A 18 1.82 16.74 0.26
CA ILE A 18 1.66 15.29 0.32
C ILE A 18 2.92 14.56 -0.15
N ILE A 19 3.66 15.11 -1.11
CA ILE A 19 4.92 14.54 -1.61
C ILE A 19 5.91 14.35 -0.47
N LEU A 20 6.04 15.33 0.42
CA LEU A 20 6.91 15.24 1.59
C LEU A 20 6.47 14.12 2.55
N ILE A 21 5.16 13.95 2.74
CA ILE A 21 4.61 12.90 3.60
C ILE A 21 4.97 11.52 3.04
N TYR A 22 4.81 11.33 1.71
CA TYR A 22 5.23 10.07 1.06
C TYR A 22 6.73 9.83 1.18
N MET A 23 7.56 10.85 1.00
CA MET A 23 9.02 10.75 1.13
C MET A 23 9.44 10.37 2.57
N ILE A 24 8.87 11.04 3.57
CA ILE A 24 9.17 10.78 4.98
C ILE A 24 8.72 9.36 5.35
N THR A 25 7.47 9.01 5.05
CA THR A 25 6.93 7.69 5.33
C THR A 25 7.71 6.59 4.60
N GLY A 26 8.02 6.80 3.33
CA GLY A 26 8.82 5.88 2.53
C GLY A 26 10.23 5.67 3.08
N ALA A 27 10.88 6.72 3.56
CA ALA A 27 12.19 6.61 4.20
C ALA A 27 12.14 5.77 5.48
N PHE A 28 11.14 5.98 6.33
CA PHE A 28 10.94 5.17 7.55
C PHE A 28 10.65 3.70 7.21
N MET A 29 9.76 3.47 6.23
CA MET A 29 9.43 2.12 5.78
C MET A 29 10.64 1.40 5.19
N PHE A 30 11.48 2.12 4.44
CA PHE A 30 12.73 1.57 3.93
C PHE A 30 13.66 1.12 5.06
N LEU A 31 13.87 1.97 6.08
CA LEU A 31 14.72 1.63 7.24
C LEU A 31 14.16 0.41 8.00
N MET A 32 12.85 0.38 8.20
CA MET A 32 12.18 -0.76 8.84
C MET A 32 12.38 -2.05 8.04
N MET A 33 12.15 -2.01 6.74
CA MET A 33 12.29 -3.17 5.87
C MET A 33 13.74 -3.64 5.75
N ARG A 34 14.69 -2.72 5.78
CA ARG A 34 16.11 -3.06 5.82
C ARG A 34 16.45 -3.80 7.11
N ALA A 35 15.97 -3.33 8.25
CA ALA A 35 16.20 -4.00 9.53
C ALA A 35 15.58 -5.41 9.56
N VAL A 36 14.34 -5.56 9.10
CA VAL A 36 13.68 -6.88 8.97
C VAL A 36 14.44 -7.79 8.01
N GLY A 37 14.87 -7.24 6.87
CA GLY A 37 15.65 -7.99 5.87
C GLY A 37 17.00 -8.47 6.41
N GLU A 38 17.71 -7.65 7.18
CA GLU A 38 18.99 -8.02 7.83
C GLU A 38 18.78 -9.14 8.87
N MET A 39 17.72 -9.07 9.67
CA MET A 39 17.38 -10.13 10.64
C MET A 39 17.06 -11.46 9.93
N LEU A 40 16.23 -11.43 8.90
CA LEU A 40 15.87 -12.63 8.12
C LEU A 40 17.07 -13.21 7.34
N TYR A 41 18.01 -12.35 6.90
CA TYR A 41 19.23 -12.82 6.25
C TYR A 41 20.16 -13.57 7.21
N GLN A 42 20.26 -13.12 8.46
CA GLN A 42 21.08 -13.76 9.49
C GLN A 42 20.49 -15.12 9.92
N ASP A 43 19.17 -15.19 10.06
CA ASP A 43 18.47 -16.40 10.50
C ASP A 43 17.24 -16.68 9.57
N PRO A 44 17.47 -17.30 8.40
CA PRO A 44 16.42 -17.56 7.42
C PRO A 44 15.39 -18.62 7.87
N GLU A 45 15.67 -19.37 8.93
CA GLU A 45 14.76 -20.36 9.52
C GLU A 45 13.61 -19.71 10.30
N GLN A 46 13.76 -18.42 10.64
CA GLN A 46 12.70 -17.64 11.26
C GLN A 46 11.74 -17.13 10.18
N HIS A 47 10.72 -17.88 9.91
CA HIS A 47 9.77 -17.61 8.82
C HIS A 47 8.96 -16.30 8.95
N THR A 48 9.02 -15.63 10.11
CA THR A 48 8.31 -14.38 10.35
C THR A 48 9.09 -13.43 11.27
N PHE A 49 8.88 -12.13 11.12
CA PHE A 49 9.44 -11.15 12.05
C PHE A 49 8.94 -11.34 13.51
N ILE A 50 7.80 -11.98 13.71
CA ILE A 50 7.20 -12.27 15.02
C ILE A 50 8.08 -13.24 15.81
N ASN A 51 8.75 -14.19 15.14
CA ASN A 51 9.65 -15.12 15.80
C ASN A 51 10.86 -14.39 16.43
N PHE A 52 11.36 -13.34 15.75
CA PHE A 52 12.41 -12.49 16.33
C PHE A 52 11.92 -11.74 17.57
N ILE A 53 10.69 -11.21 17.56
CA ILE A 53 10.06 -10.57 18.73
C ILE A 53 9.98 -11.58 19.88
N THR A 54 9.48 -12.79 19.62
CA THR A 54 9.38 -13.85 20.62
C THR A 54 10.73 -14.22 21.23
N ARG A 55 11.77 -14.29 20.39
CA ARG A 55 13.13 -14.67 20.82
C ARG A 55 13.81 -13.60 21.65
N HIS A 56 13.67 -12.32 21.28
CA HIS A 56 14.39 -11.22 21.93
C HIS A 56 13.61 -10.54 23.05
N LEU A 57 12.29 -10.46 22.95
CA LEU A 57 11.42 -9.78 23.92
C LEU A 57 10.60 -10.76 24.79
N GLY A 58 10.66 -12.06 24.45
CA GLY A 58 9.96 -13.10 25.20
C GLY A 58 8.56 -13.46 24.66
N LYS A 59 8.04 -14.58 25.17
CA LYS A 59 6.80 -15.22 24.68
C LYS A 59 5.57 -14.30 24.80
N GLY A 60 5.47 -13.48 25.83
CA GLY A 60 4.35 -12.55 26.03
C GLY A 60 4.24 -11.52 24.90
N TRP A 61 5.35 -10.90 24.52
CA TRP A 61 5.40 -9.96 23.42
C TRP A 61 5.19 -10.64 22.07
N GLY A 62 5.71 -11.86 21.89
CA GLY A 62 5.44 -12.65 20.70
C GLY A 62 3.94 -12.92 20.54
N TYR A 63 3.27 -13.39 21.60
CA TYR A 63 1.81 -13.62 21.59
C TYR A 63 1.02 -12.35 21.29
N PHE A 64 1.34 -11.24 21.96
CA PHE A 64 0.71 -9.96 21.68
C PHE A 64 0.88 -9.52 20.21
N SER A 65 2.08 -9.69 19.66
CA SER A 65 2.37 -9.33 18.26
C SER A 65 1.58 -10.18 17.26
N VAL A 66 1.42 -11.49 17.49
CA VAL A 66 0.60 -12.37 16.64
C VAL A 66 -0.84 -11.87 16.58
N TRP A 67 -1.45 -11.63 17.74
CA TRP A 67 -2.84 -11.20 17.79
C TRP A 67 -3.05 -9.80 17.23
N SER A 68 -2.12 -8.87 17.53
CA SER A 68 -2.18 -7.51 16.97
C SER A 68 -2.04 -7.53 15.45
N TYR A 69 -1.13 -8.34 14.90
CA TYR A 69 -0.94 -8.48 13.48
C TYR A 69 -2.17 -9.11 12.81
N TRP A 70 -2.70 -10.18 13.39
CA TRP A 70 -3.91 -10.82 12.88
C TRP A 70 -5.10 -9.85 12.83
N LEU A 71 -5.35 -9.11 13.92
CA LEU A 71 -6.38 -8.08 13.97
C LEU A 71 -6.16 -7.00 12.91
N SER A 72 -4.93 -6.55 12.73
CA SER A 72 -4.59 -5.55 11.71
C SER A 72 -4.94 -6.04 10.31
N VAL A 73 -4.61 -7.29 9.97
CA VAL A 73 -4.95 -7.89 8.66
C VAL A 73 -6.47 -7.98 8.47
N VAL A 74 -7.23 -8.35 9.52
CA VAL A 74 -8.69 -8.37 9.46
C VAL A 74 -9.25 -6.96 9.19
N PHE A 75 -8.79 -5.93 9.90
CA PHE A 75 -9.24 -4.56 9.68
C PHE A 75 -8.87 -4.03 8.28
N ILE A 76 -7.68 -4.37 7.78
CA ILE A 76 -7.29 -4.05 6.40
C ILE A 76 -8.26 -4.70 5.42
N GLY A 77 -8.57 -5.99 5.59
CA GLY A 77 -9.54 -6.69 4.76
C GLY A 77 -10.93 -6.05 4.78
N MET A 78 -11.40 -5.62 5.95
CA MET A 78 -12.67 -4.90 6.08
C MET A 78 -12.64 -3.55 5.33
N ALA A 79 -11.55 -2.80 5.42
CA ALA A 79 -11.37 -1.53 4.71
C ALA A 79 -11.33 -1.75 3.19
N GLU A 80 -10.65 -2.80 2.70
CA GLU A 80 -10.57 -3.13 1.28
C GLU A 80 -11.93 -3.52 0.70
N ILE A 81 -12.69 -4.35 1.39
CA ILE A 81 -14.06 -4.75 0.97
C ILE A 81 -15.00 -3.55 0.97
N THR A 82 -14.86 -2.64 1.93
CA THR A 82 -15.64 -1.40 1.96
C THR A 82 -15.30 -0.50 0.76
N ALA A 83 -14.01 -0.38 0.44
CA ALA A 83 -13.55 0.39 -0.72
C ALA A 83 -14.10 -0.18 -2.05
N ILE A 84 -14.14 -1.50 -2.21
CA ILE A 84 -14.75 -2.15 -3.38
C ILE A 84 -16.21 -1.70 -3.55
N SER A 85 -16.96 -1.61 -2.45
CA SER A 85 -18.35 -1.14 -2.51
C SER A 85 -18.46 0.26 -3.11
N HIS A 86 -17.59 1.19 -2.71
CA HIS A 86 -17.58 2.55 -3.26
C HIS A 86 -17.22 2.57 -4.74
N TYR A 87 -16.29 1.72 -5.18
CA TYR A 87 -15.92 1.63 -6.60
C TYR A 87 -17.07 1.08 -7.46
N VAL A 88 -17.75 0.03 -7.00
CA VAL A 88 -18.87 -0.57 -7.71
C VAL A 88 -20.06 0.40 -7.75
N GLN A 89 -20.34 1.11 -6.67
CA GLN A 89 -21.42 2.09 -6.59
C GLN A 89 -21.20 3.32 -7.50
N PHE A 90 -19.97 3.60 -7.91
CA PHE A 90 -19.70 4.60 -8.94
C PHE A 90 -20.38 4.26 -10.27
N TRP A 91 -20.43 2.97 -10.64
CA TRP A 91 -21.08 2.47 -11.86
C TRP A 91 -22.53 2.05 -11.62
N PHE A 92 -22.85 1.54 -10.43
CA PHE A 92 -24.14 1.02 -10.02
C PHE A 92 -24.62 1.64 -8.70
N PRO A 93 -25.05 2.91 -8.70
CA PRO A 93 -25.39 3.64 -7.47
C PRO A 93 -26.54 3.02 -6.64
N SER A 94 -27.44 2.29 -7.31
CA SER A 94 -28.60 1.65 -6.66
C SER A 94 -28.28 0.35 -5.91
N TRP A 95 -27.10 -0.20 -6.09
CA TRP A 95 -26.73 -1.46 -5.45
C TRP A 95 -26.37 -1.25 -3.97
N PRO A 96 -26.97 -2.02 -3.05
CA PRO A 96 -26.65 -1.91 -1.64
C PRO A 96 -25.25 -2.41 -1.34
N SER A 97 -24.50 -1.67 -0.51
CA SER A 97 -23.09 -1.96 -0.19
C SER A 97 -22.90 -3.37 0.38
N TRP A 98 -23.82 -3.84 1.25
CA TRP A 98 -23.72 -5.16 1.85
C TRP A 98 -23.78 -6.29 0.82
N LEU A 99 -24.58 -6.14 -0.24
CA LEU A 99 -24.69 -7.13 -1.30
C LEU A 99 -23.37 -7.23 -2.09
N ILE A 100 -22.80 -6.07 -2.45
CA ILE A 100 -21.52 -6.00 -3.13
C ILE A 100 -20.43 -6.67 -2.28
N GLN A 101 -20.38 -6.37 -0.99
CA GLN A 101 -19.39 -6.92 -0.06
C GLN A 101 -19.50 -8.44 0.04
N ILE A 102 -20.72 -8.99 0.20
CA ILE A 102 -20.93 -10.45 0.28
C ILE A 102 -20.53 -11.13 -1.04
N VAL A 103 -20.91 -10.57 -2.18
CA VAL A 103 -20.57 -11.14 -3.49
C VAL A 103 -19.05 -11.21 -3.66
N PHE A 104 -18.34 -10.10 -3.41
CA PHE A 104 -16.88 -10.08 -3.53
C PHE A 104 -16.19 -10.98 -2.52
N LEU A 105 -16.63 -11.03 -1.26
CA LEU A 105 -16.10 -11.97 -0.27
C LEU A 105 -16.28 -13.43 -0.70
N THR A 106 -17.45 -13.74 -1.24
CA THR A 106 -17.75 -15.10 -1.73
C THR A 106 -16.86 -15.46 -2.91
N ILE A 107 -16.70 -14.56 -3.87
CA ILE A 107 -15.81 -14.76 -5.02
C ILE A 107 -14.37 -14.99 -4.55
N LEU A 108 -13.85 -14.13 -3.67
CA LEU A 108 -12.49 -14.25 -3.13
C LEU A 108 -12.30 -15.55 -2.35
N ALA A 109 -13.28 -15.95 -1.54
CA ALA A 109 -13.24 -17.21 -0.82
C ALA A 109 -13.22 -18.43 -1.77
N LEU A 110 -14.07 -18.42 -2.79
CA LEU A 110 -14.09 -19.48 -3.79
C LEU A 110 -12.78 -19.55 -4.60
N VAL A 111 -12.26 -18.42 -5.04
CA VAL A 111 -10.96 -18.35 -5.73
C VAL A 111 -9.86 -18.90 -4.84
N ASN A 112 -9.85 -18.54 -3.55
CA ASN A 112 -8.84 -19.03 -2.61
C ASN A 112 -8.94 -20.57 -2.39
N LEU A 113 -10.16 -21.11 -2.29
CA LEU A 113 -10.36 -22.54 -2.10
C LEU A 113 -10.01 -23.38 -3.35
N ILE A 114 -10.31 -22.86 -4.54
CA ILE A 114 -10.14 -23.61 -5.79
C ILE A 114 -8.72 -23.45 -6.35
N ALA A 115 -8.14 -22.29 -6.18
CA ALA A 115 -6.95 -21.84 -6.90
C ALA A 115 -5.66 -21.87 -6.06
N VAL A 116 -5.57 -22.69 -5.01
CA VAL A 116 -4.34 -22.77 -4.18
C VAL A 116 -3.08 -23.03 -5.01
N LYS A 117 -3.18 -23.80 -6.10
CA LYS A 117 -2.07 -24.05 -7.04
C LYS A 117 -1.84 -22.92 -8.06
N LEU A 118 -2.88 -22.12 -8.34
CA LEU A 118 -2.86 -21.02 -9.31
C LEU A 118 -2.70 -19.65 -8.63
N PHE A 119 -2.61 -19.65 -7.30
CA PHE A 119 -2.59 -18.41 -6.50
C PHE A 119 -1.50 -17.43 -6.96
N GLY A 120 -0.30 -17.91 -7.21
CA GLY A 120 0.81 -17.08 -7.70
C GLY A 120 0.55 -16.47 -9.07
N GLU A 121 -0.12 -17.17 -9.97
CA GLU A 121 -0.47 -16.65 -11.30
C GLU A 121 -1.56 -15.58 -11.21
N VAL A 122 -2.59 -15.83 -10.42
CA VAL A 122 -3.70 -14.89 -10.20
C VAL A 122 -3.19 -13.62 -9.50
N GLU A 123 -2.35 -13.76 -8.48
CA GLU A 123 -1.71 -12.64 -7.79
C GLU A 123 -0.84 -11.80 -8.74
N PHE A 124 -0.06 -12.45 -9.60
CA PHE A 124 0.74 -11.78 -10.62
C PHE A 124 -0.12 -10.93 -11.57
N TRP A 125 -1.21 -11.47 -12.08
CA TRP A 125 -2.10 -10.72 -12.98
C TRP A 125 -2.79 -9.55 -12.28
N PHE A 126 -3.25 -9.72 -11.05
CA PHE A 126 -3.82 -8.61 -10.27
C PHE A 126 -2.78 -7.52 -9.97
N ALA A 127 -1.53 -7.91 -9.68
CA ALA A 127 -0.44 -6.96 -9.52
C ALA A 127 -0.16 -6.20 -10.83
N MET A 128 -0.17 -6.88 -11.98
CA MET A 128 0.02 -6.26 -13.29
C MET A 128 -1.07 -5.24 -13.63
N VAL A 129 -2.34 -5.56 -13.36
CA VAL A 129 -3.45 -4.62 -13.55
C VAL A 129 -3.23 -3.35 -12.73
N LYS A 130 -2.81 -3.48 -11.47
CA LYS A 130 -2.50 -2.33 -10.61
C LYS A 130 -1.35 -1.49 -11.17
N ILE A 131 -0.26 -2.12 -11.63
CA ILE A 131 0.89 -1.43 -12.21
C ILE A 131 0.48 -0.68 -13.47
N VAL A 132 -0.26 -1.32 -14.37
CA VAL A 132 -0.75 -0.69 -15.60
C VAL A 132 -1.65 0.50 -15.28
N ALA A 133 -2.54 0.38 -14.30
CA ALA A 133 -3.41 1.49 -13.88
C ALA A 133 -2.60 2.70 -13.38
N ILE A 134 -1.57 2.46 -12.55
CA ILE A 134 -0.69 3.53 -12.04
C ILE A 134 0.09 4.18 -13.19
N LEU A 135 0.68 3.40 -14.08
CA LEU A 135 1.40 3.93 -15.24
C LEU A 135 0.49 4.73 -16.17
N ALA A 136 -0.74 4.27 -16.38
CA ALA A 136 -1.74 5.01 -17.15
C ALA A 136 -2.11 6.36 -16.49
N MET A 137 -2.25 6.39 -15.15
CA MET A 137 -2.49 7.65 -14.42
C MET A 137 -1.30 8.62 -14.56
N ILE A 138 -0.07 8.13 -14.41
CA ILE A 138 1.15 8.94 -14.60
C ILE A 138 1.20 9.48 -16.03
N ALA A 139 1.01 8.61 -17.03
CA ALA A 139 1.03 9.01 -18.44
C ALA A 139 -0.03 10.07 -18.76
N THR A 140 -1.25 9.89 -18.22
CA THR A 140 -2.34 10.88 -18.36
C THR A 140 -1.96 12.21 -17.71
N GLY A 141 -1.40 12.19 -16.49
CA GLY A 141 -0.94 13.40 -15.81
C GLY A 141 0.15 14.14 -16.60
N VAL A 142 1.14 13.41 -17.09
CA VAL A 142 2.21 13.98 -17.94
C VAL A 142 1.62 14.56 -19.22
N PHE A 143 0.74 13.85 -19.90
CA PHE A 143 0.06 14.33 -21.11
C PHE A 143 -0.72 15.61 -20.84
N MET A 144 -1.48 15.69 -19.75
CA MET A 144 -2.25 16.89 -19.38
C MET A 144 -1.32 18.10 -19.13
N VAL A 145 -0.18 17.89 -18.46
CA VAL A 145 0.81 18.96 -18.22
C VAL A 145 1.46 19.42 -19.51
N LEU A 146 1.89 18.48 -20.39
CA LEU A 146 2.54 18.82 -21.67
C LEU A 146 1.61 19.56 -22.64
N THR A 147 0.33 19.21 -22.64
CA THR A 147 -0.68 19.86 -23.51
C THR A 147 -1.29 21.13 -22.92
N GLY A 148 -0.99 21.45 -21.66
CA GLY A 148 -1.64 22.55 -20.95
C GLY A 148 -3.15 22.38 -20.88
N PHE A 149 -3.61 21.15 -20.62
CA PHE A 149 -5.03 20.80 -20.63
C PHE A 149 -5.84 21.66 -19.67
N LYS A 150 -6.91 22.28 -20.17
CA LYS A 150 -7.80 23.13 -19.37
C LYS A 150 -8.80 22.27 -18.61
N THR A 151 -8.77 22.36 -17.29
CA THR A 151 -9.76 21.75 -16.41
C THR A 151 -10.71 22.83 -15.84
N PRO A 152 -11.85 22.47 -15.26
CA PRO A 152 -12.70 23.43 -14.53
C PRO A 152 -11.99 24.17 -13.40
N HIS A 153 -10.89 23.65 -12.90
CA HIS A 153 -10.11 24.19 -11.78
C HIS A 153 -8.83 24.94 -12.23
N GLY A 154 -8.56 25.02 -13.52
CA GLY A 154 -7.39 25.71 -14.08
C GLY A 154 -6.65 24.91 -15.14
N VAL A 155 -5.52 25.44 -15.60
CA VAL A 155 -4.65 24.79 -16.59
C VAL A 155 -3.69 23.85 -15.90
N ALA A 156 -3.56 22.63 -16.43
CA ALA A 156 -2.58 21.66 -15.92
C ALA A 156 -1.16 22.15 -16.20
N SER A 157 -0.39 22.41 -15.14
CA SER A 157 0.99 22.88 -15.20
C SER A 157 1.78 22.42 -13.99
N LEU A 158 3.08 22.22 -14.15
CA LEU A 158 3.99 21.98 -13.04
C LEU A 158 4.09 23.19 -12.09
N ALA A 159 3.83 24.40 -12.59
CA ALA A 159 3.76 25.61 -11.77
C ALA A 159 2.71 25.50 -10.67
N ASN A 160 1.64 24.75 -10.87
CA ASN A 160 0.61 24.53 -9.83
C ASN A 160 1.15 23.85 -8.57
N ILE A 161 2.27 23.13 -8.69
CA ILE A 161 2.93 22.47 -7.55
C ILE A 161 3.79 23.52 -6.79
N SER A 162 4.53 24.37 -7.52
CA SER A 162 5.46 25.34 -6.94
C SER A 162 4.77 26.60 -6.45
N ASP A 163 3.86 27.16 -7.23
CA ASP A 163 3.26 28.47 -6.97
C ASP A 163 2.29 28.47 -5.79
N GLN A 164 1.66 27.32 -5.54
CA GLN A 164 0.74 27.11 -4.41
C GLN A 164 1.35 26.24 -3.31
N PHE A 165 2.67 26.03 -3.33
CA PHE A 165 3.31 25.20 -2.31
C PHE A 165 3.24 25.87 -0.95
N SER A 166 2.50 25.26 -0.06
CA SER A 166 2.50 25.55 1.38
C SER A 166 2.76 24.26 2.14
N LEU A 167 3.59 24.33 3.16
CA LEU A 167 3.89 23.14 3.99
C LEU A 167 2.64 22.65 4.73
N PHE A 168 1.80 23.59 5.18
CA PHE A 168 0.59 23.32 5.95
C PHE A 168 -0.60 24.12 5.41
N PRO A 169 -1.08 23.86 4.18
CA PRO A 169 -2.13 24.71 3.57
C PRO A 169 -3.42 24.72 4.38
N ASN A 170 -3.75 23.62 5.03
CA ASN A 170 -4.94 23.47 5.87
C ASN A 170 -4.60 23.25 7.36
N GLY A 171 -3.40 23.68 7.77
CA GLY A 171 -2.92 23.57 9.15
C GLY A 171 -2.16 22.28 9.45
N VAL A 172 -1.36 22.33 10.53
CA VAL A 172 -0.47 21.23 10.93
C VAL A 172 -1.24 19.95 11.24
N MET A 173 -2.44 20.05 11.85
CA MET A 173 -3.23 18.87 12.21
C MET A 173 -3.65 18.06 10.99
N ASN A 174 -4.07 18.72 9.91
CA ASN A 174 -4.44 18.04 8.67
C ASN A 174 -3.23 17.40 7.97
N PHE A 175 -2.06 18.02 8.08
CA PHE A 175 -0.82 17.44 7.61
C PHE A 175 -0.46 16.16 8.39
N VAL A 176 -0.59 16.15 9.72
CA VAL A 176 -0.36 14.97 10.56
C VAL A 176 -1.41 13.88 10.28
N MET A 177 -2.68 14.24 10.11
CA MET A 177 -3.73 13.28 9.75
C MET A 177 -3.47 12.59 8.40
N ALA A 178 -2.86 13.28 7.44
CA ALA A 178 -2.53 12.69 6.16
C ALA A 178 -1.49 11.56 6.25
N PHE A 179 -0.60 11.58 7.24
CA PHE A 179 0.33 10.45 7.49
C PHE A 179 -0.40 9.13 7.69
N GLN A 180 -1.55 9.13 8.37
CA GLN A 180 -2.34 7.93 8.58
C GLN A 180 -2.77 7.30 7.25
N MET A 181 -3.23 8.11 6.29
CA MET A 181 -3.66 7.64 4.98
C MET A 181 -2.48 7.21 4.10
N VAL A 182 -1.38 7.96 4.15
CA VAL A 182 -0.16 7.61 3.42
C VAL A 182 0.47 6.34 3.99
N PHE A 183 0.49 6.18 5.31
CA PHE A 183 0.96 4.96 5.95
C PHE A 183 0.16 3.73 5.51
N PHE A 184 -1.17 3.89 5.36
CA PHE A 184 -2.03 2.83 4.85
C PHE A 184 -1.66 2.38 3.42
N ALA A 185 -1.07 3.26 2.60
CA ALA A 185 -0.58 2.90 1.27
C ALA A 185 0.67 1.99 1.30
N TYR A 186 1.43 2.00 2.39
CA TYR A 186 2.62 1.16 2.60
C TYR A 186 2.36 -0.11 3.41
N LEU A 187 1.12 -0.35 3.85
CA LEU A 187 0.78 -1.57 4.59
C LEU A 187 1.06 -2.84 3.77
N MET A 188 1.32 -3.92 4.45
CA MET A 188 1.65 -5.24 3.90
C MET A 188 3.04 -5.33 3.23
N ILE A 189 3.86 -4.28 3.32
CA ILE A 189 5.23 -4.34 2.79
C ILE A 189 6.08 -5.35 3.58
N GLU A 190 5.81 -5.52 4.86
CA GLU A 190 6.42 -6.50 5.76
C GLU A 190 6.11 -7.96 5.39
N PHE A 191 5.08 -8.17 4.56
CA PHE A 191 4.69 -9.49 4.08
C PHE A 191 5.78 -10.16 3.24
N ILE A 192 6.72 -9.37 2.69
CA ILE A 192 7.94 -9.89 2.05
C ILE A 192 8.71 -10.81 2.99
N GLY A 193 8.73 -10.52 4.30
CA GLY A 193 9.37 -11.37 5.30
C GLY A 193 8.68 -12.73 5.47
N VAL A 194 7.37 -12.81 5.23
CA VAL A 194 6.61 -14.06 5.32
C VAL A 194 6.78 -14.90 4.06
N THR A 195 6.75 -14.29 2.88
CA THR A 195 6.88 -14.98 1.59
C THR A 195 8.29 -15.47 1.30
N THR A 196 9.30 -14.95 1.99
CA THR A 196 10.69 -15.43 1.86
C THR A 196 10.87 -16.88 2.30
N SER A 197 10.06 -17.35 3.24
CA SER A 197 10.08 -18.75 3.68
C SER A 197 9.64 -19.73 2.58
N GLU A 198 8.87 -19.27 1.60
CA GLU A 198 8.37 -20.04 0.46
C GLU A 198 9.32 -19.98 -0.74
N THR A 199 10.39 -19.19 -0.66
CA THR A 199 11.33 -18.96 -1.77
C THR A 199 12.44 -20.00 -1.77
N LYS A 200 12.74 -20.61 -2.93
CA LYS A 200 13.75 -21.68 -3.06
C LYS A 200 15.18 -21.30 -2.63
N ASN A 201 15.55 -20.01 -2.63
CA ASN A 201 16.87 -19.50 -2.23
C ASN A 201 16.76 -18.17 -1.48
N PRO A 202 16.32 -18.17 -0.20
CA PRO A 202 16.07 -16.92 0.56
C PRO A 202 17.29 -16.00 0.64
N ARG A 203 18.49 -16.55 0.86
CA ARG A 203 19.73 -15.77 0.97
C ARG A 203 20.14 -15.00 -0.29
N GLN A 204 19.69 -15.45 -1.46
CA GLN A 204 19.96 -14.74 -2.72
C GLN A 204 18.87 -13.73 -3.07
N VAL A 205 17.62 -14.06 -2.73
CA VAL A 205 16.43 -13.25 -3.10
C VAL A 205 16.24 -12.08 -2.13
N LEU A 206 16.43 -12.30 -0.81
CA LEU A 206 16.25 -11.28 0.23
C LEU A 206 17.07 -10.01 -0.01
N PRO A 207 18.41 -10.06 -0.23
CA PRO A 207 19.20 -8.84 -0.41
C PRO A 207 18.77 -8.06 -1.66
N LYS A 208 18.32 -8.77 -2.70
CA LYS A 208 17.82 -8.17 -3.92
C LYS A 208 16.47 -7.49 -3.69
N ALA A 209 15.54 -8.17 -3.03
CA ALA A 209 14.23 -7.62 -2.69
C ALA A 209 14.36 -6.37 -1.81
N VAL A 210 15.19 -6.40 -0.78
CA VAL A 210 15.45 -5.26 0.13
C VAL A 210 16.06 -4.06 -0.61
N LYS A 211 16.93 -4.28 -1.60
CA LYS A 211 17.51 -3.21 -2.43
C LYS A 211 16.50 -2.62 -3.43
N GLU A 212 15.59 -3.43 -3.96
CA GLU A 212 14.58 -2.99 -4.92
C GLU A 212 13.43 -2.20 -4.27
N ILE A 213 13.16 -2.41 -2.96
CA ILE A 213 12.11 -1.71 -2.21
C ILE A 213 12.22 -0.18 -2.33
N PRO A 214 13.39 0.46 -2.12
CA PRO A 214 13.50 1.92 -2.23
C PRO A 214 13.15 2.44 -3.62
N LEU A 215 13.61 1.74 -4.65
CA LEU A 215 13.31 2.11 -6.03
C LEU A 215 11.81 2.04 -6.31
N ARG A 216 11.15 0.98 -5.85
CA ARG A 216 9.69 0.84 -5.99
C ARG A 216 8.94 1.93 -5.22
N ILE A 217 9.35 2.25 -4.00
CA ILE A 217 8.71 3.28 -3.17
C ILE A 217 8.85 4.67 -3.81
N VAL A 218 9.99 4.98 -4.44
CA VAL A 218 10.20 6.27 -5.13
C VAL A 218 9.43 6.35 -6.44
N PHE A 219 9.23 5.21 -7.13
CA PHE A 219 8.52 5.18 -8.41
C PHE A 219 6.99 5.15 -8.28
N PHE A 220 6.45 4.68 -7.17
CA PHE A 220 5.02 4.55 -6.90
C PHE A 220 4.52 5.55 -5.87
#